data_c425095b21665d5862d6d20c57c7d582
#
_entry.id   c425095b21665d5862d6d20c57c7d582
#
_cell.length_a   1.000
_cell.length_b   1.000
_cell.length_c   1.000
_cell.angle_alpha   90.00
_cell.angle_beta   90.00
_cell.angle_gamma   90.00
#
_symmetry.space_group_name_H-M   'P 1'
#
loop_
_entity.id
_entity.type
_entity.pdbx_description
1 polymer ?
#
loop_
_entity_poly.entity_id
_entity_poly.type
_entity_poly.pdbx_seq_one_letter_code
_entity_poly.pdbx_strand_id
1 'polypeptide(L)'
;MIKCDVETTVTNVKDFFKCDFWHYMNLGGIHVNQLSSPQMSLTGTSHSNTNGVEKSLISDLSEAEQATYRAETIAIALNNCSDLENSKHQTILRSTFINELTDYQIEIKLSMSDYQLRRNKKKACVEFAERLEFWCKRRNINDLPLLLSE
;
A
#
# COMPACT_ATOMS: atom_id res chain seq x y z
N MET A 1 -22.88 -10.15 1.31
CA MET A 1 -22.17 -9.09 2.06
C MET A 1 -20.86 -9.65 2.56
N ILE A 2 -19.78 -9.01 2.20
CA ILE A 2 -18.47 -9.41 2.68
C ILE A 2 -18.34 -8.94 4.13
N LYS A 3 -18.12 -9.88 5.02
CA LYS A 3 -17.87 -9.53 6.42
C LYS A 3 -16.40 -9.16 6.56
N CYS A 4 -16.18 -7.99 7.11
CA CYS A 4 -14.84 -7.49 7.36
C CYS A 4 -14.80 -6.92 8.77
N ASP A 5 -13.86 -7.38 9.56
CA ASP A 5 -13.58 -6.76 10.85
C ASP A 5 -12.74 -5.51 10.61
N VAL A 6 -13.40 -4.39 10.57
CA VAL A 6 -12.78 -3.10 10.25
C VAL A 6 -11.69 -2.74 11.26
N GLU A 7 -11.98 -2.90 12.54
CA GLU A 7 -11.03 -2.49 13.59
C GLU A 7 -9.74 -3.31 13.53
N THR A 8 -9.86 -4.62 13.38
CA THR A 8 -8.71 -5.49 13.25
C THR A 8 -7.95 -5.21 11.97
N THR A 9 -8.65 -4.99 10.86
CA THR A 9 -8.03 -4.64 9.58
C THR A 9 -7.24 -3.34 9.69
N VAL A 10 -7.80 -2.32 10.31
CA VAL A 10 -7.12 -1.04 10.52
C VAL A 10 -5.83 -1.24 11.33
N THR A 11 -5.91 -2.01 12.40
CA THR A 11 -4.74 -2.32 13.22
C THR A 11 -3.66 -3.03 12.39
N ASN A 12 -4.06 -4.02 11.61
CA ASN A 12 -3.15 -4.75 10.74
C ASN A 12 -2.45 -3.84 9.72
N VAL A 13 -3.19 -2.91 9.12
CA VAL A 13 -2.63 -1.96 8.16
C VAL A 13 -1.64 -1.03 8.86
N LYS A 14 -1.98 -0.53 10.04
CA LYS A 14 -1.06 0.33 10.80
C LYS A 14 0.25 -0.39 11.14
N ASP A 15 0.15 -1.61 11.63
CA ASP A 15 1.32 -2.40 11.99
C ASP A 15 2.17 -2.73 10.76
N PHE A 16 1.53 -3.03 9.65
CA PHE A 16 2.21 -3.29 8.39
C PHE A 16 3.07 -2.10 7.95
N PHE A 17 2.51 -0.90 7.97
CA PHE A 17 3.26 0.30 7.58
C PHE A 17 4.31 0.71 8.62
N LYS A 18 4.19 0.26 9.85
CA LYS A 18 5.21 0.52 10.87
C LYS A 18 6.46 -0.33 10.70
N CYS A 19 6.29 -1.58 10.32
CA CYS A 19 7.37 -2.57 10.33
C CYS A 19 7.67 -3.14 8.97
N ASP A 20 6.73 -3.92 8.41
CA ASP A 20 6.98 -4.71 7.21
C ASP A 20 7.29 -3.85 5.99
N PHE A 21 6.55 -2.78 5.81
CA PHE A 21 6.73 -1.88 4.68
C PHE A 21 8.15 -1.31 4.63
N TRP A 22 8.63 -0.79 5.76
CA TRP A 22 9.97 -0.20 5.82
C TRP A 22 11.06 -1.24 5.62
N HIS A 23 10.81 -2.45 6.08
CA HIS A 23 11.73 -3.56 5.88
C HIS A 23 11.96 -3.85 4.39
N TYR A 24 10.87 -3.94 3.62
CA TYR A 24 10.99 -4.16 2.17
C TYR A 24 11.62 -2.96 1.46
N MET A 25 11.30 -1.76 1.90
CA MET A 25 11.92 -0.55 1.35
C MET A 25 13.43 -0.56 1.55
N ASN A 26 13.86 -0.86 2.76
CA ASN A 26 15.28 -0.87 3.09
C ASN A 26 16.03 -1.96 2.33
N LEU A 27 15.49 -3.17 2.32
CA LEU A 27 16.14 -4.29 1.62
C LEU A 27 16.18 -4.08 0.10
N GLY A 28 15.14 -3.45 -0.44
CA GLY A 28 15.07 -3.18 -1.88
C GLY A 28 15.83 -1.93 -2.33
N GLY A 29 16.38 -1.18 -1.38
CA GLY A 29 17.08 0.06 -1.70
C GLY A 29 16.18 1.14 -2.27
N ILE A 30 14.89 1.10 -1.97
CA ILE A 30 13.92 2.07 -2.49
C ILE A 30 13.79 3.23 -1.50
N HIS A 31 13.86 4.43 -2.02
CA HIS A 31 13.67 5.62 -1.21
C HIS A 31 12.19 6.01 -1.14
N VAL A 32 11.75 6.48 0.02
CA VAL A 32 10.36 6.85 0.25
C VAL A 32 9.85 7.90 -0.75
N ASN A 33 10.72 8.77 -1.21
CA ASN A 33 10.34 9.78 -2.20
C ASN A 33 9.85 9.17 -3.52
N GLN A 34 10.29 7.98 -3.84
CA GLN A 34 9.83 7.27 -5.03
C GLN A 34 8.37 6.84 -4.91
N LEU A 35 7.91 6.62 -3.68
CA LEU A 35 6.52 6.22 -3.42
C LEU A 35 5.57 7.40 -3.35
N SER A 36 6.08 8.61 -3.18
CA SER A 36 5.23 9.79 -3.10
C SER A 36 4.68 10.21 -4.46
N SER A 37 5.20 9.64 -5.54
CA SER A 37 4.71 9.90 -6.89
C SER A 37 3.87 8.74 -7.39
N PRO A 38 2.67 9.01 -7.93
CA PRO A 38 1.84 7.97 -8.54
C PRO A 38 2.50 7.27 -9.73
N GLN A 39 3.52 7.88 -10.30
CA GLN A 39 4.18 7.36 -11.48
C GLN A 39 5.24 6.31 -11.18
N MET A 40 5.54 6.11 -9.92
CA MET A 40 6.58 5.18 -9.55
C MET A 40 6.29 3.75 -9.93
N SER A 41 5.05 3.38 -9.96
CA SER A 41 4.66 1.99 -9.85
C SER A 41 5.09 1.09 -10.98
N LEU A 42 4.94 1.50 -12.19
CA LEU A 42 5.03 0.55 -13.29
C LEU A 42 6.09 0.87 -14.32
N THR A 43 6.47 2.13 -14.35
CA THR A 43 7.38 2.59 -15.38
C THR A 43 8.83 2.24 -15.11
N GLY A 44 9.17 2.02 -13.85
CA GLY A 44 10.53 1.59 -13.50
C GLY A 44 10.83 0.18 -13.95
N THR A 45 9.83 -0.56 -14.29
CA THR A 45 9.98 -1.92 -14.77
C THR A 45 9.98 -1.92 -16.28
N SER A 46 10.97 -1.36 -16.84
CA SER A 46 11.21 -1.48 -18.26
C SER A 46 11.43 -2.92 -18.71
N HIS A 47 11.24 -3.85 -17.83
CA HIS A 47 11.37 -5.28 -18.11
C HIS A 47 10.04 -5.91 -18.48
N SER A 48 9.20 -5.12 -19.01
CA SER A 48 7.84 -5.48 -19.33
C SER A 48 7.69 -6.62 -20.32
N ASN A 49 8.70 -6.88 -21.08
CA ASN A 49 8.66 -7.93 -22.09
C ASN A 49 8.73 -9.35 -21.50
N THR A 50 8.68 -9.46 -20.20
CA THR A 50 8.78 -10.75 -19.52
C THR A 50 7.48 -11.17 -18.85
N ASN A 51 6.37 -10.72 -19.36
CA ASN A 51 5.06 -10.98 -18.75
C ASN A 51 4.75 -12.46 -18.51
N GLY A 52 5.18 -13.34 -19.39
CA GLY A 52 4.96 -14.75 -19.21
C GLY A 52 5.91 -15.39 -18.22
N VAL A 53 6.97 -14.72 -17.86
CA VAL A 53 8.05 -15.27 -17.05
C VAL A 53 7.99 -14.77 -15.61
N GLU A 54 7.29 -13.68 -15.35
CA GLU A 54 7.19 -13.09 -14.02
C GLU A 54 6.72 -14.10 -12.97
N LYS A 55 5.82 -14.99 -13.33
CA LYS A 55 5.23 -15.94 -12.39
C LYS A 55 6.22 -16.94 -11.82
N SER A 56 7.25 -17.28 -12.58
CA SER A 56 8.24 -18.27 -12.16
C SER A 56 9.53 -17.66 -11.69
N LEU A 57 9.74 -16.38 -11.90
CA LEU A 57 11.03 -15.73 -11.64
C LEU A 57 11.22 -15.19 -10.24
N ILE A 58 10.14 -15.00 -9.48
CA ILE A 58 10.28 -14.39 -8.16
C ILE A 58 11.19 -15.19 -7.23
N SER A 59 11.17 -16.51 -7.34
CA SER A 59 12.02 -17.37 -6.53
C SER A 59 13.50 -17.32 -6.94
N ASP A 60 13.76 -16.91 -8.18
CA ASP A 60 15.12 -16.83 -8.71
C ASP A 60 15.76 -15.46 -8.52
N LEU A 61 14.99 -14.50 -8.04
CA LEU A 61 15.49 -13.17 -7.77
C LEU A 61 16.36 -13.16 -6.52
N SER A 62 17.32 -12.26 -6.48
CA SER A 62 18.07 -11.99 -5.25
C SER A 62 17.14 -11.47 -4.17
N GLU A 63 17.58 -11.52 -2.91
CA GLU A 63 16.80 -11.00 -1.79
C GLU A 63 16.41 -9.53 -1.98
N ALA A 64 17.35 -8.72 -2.46
CA ALA A 64 17.07 -7.31 -2.73
C ALA A 64 16.05 -7.12 -3.83
N GLU A 65 16.15 -7.90 -4.91
CA GLU A 65 15.19 -7.84 -6.01
C GLU A 65 13.79 -8.29 -5.58
N GLN A 66 13.72 -9.31 -4.74
CA GLN A 66 12.45 -9.76 -4.17
C GLN A 66 11.82 -8.67 -3.30
N ALA A 67 12.64 -8.00 -2.49
CA ALA A 67 12.16 -6.89 -1.66
C ALA A 67 11.66 -5.74 -2.52
N THR A 68 12.37 -5.41 -3.59
CA THR A 68 11.94 -4.39 -4.55
C THR A 68 10.59 -4.76 -5.17
N TYR A 69 10.43 -6.01 -5.58
CA TYR A 69 9.20 -6.50 -6.19
C TYR A 69 8.01 -6.36 -5.23
N ARG A 70 8.23 -6.67 -3.95
CA ARG A 70 7.19 -6.50 -2.92
C ARG A 70 6.87 -5.05 -2.66
N ALA A 71 7.89 -4.20 -2.57
CA ALA A 71 7.67 -2.76 -2.38
C ALA A 71 6.91 -2.15 -3.55
N GLU A 72 7.21 -2.55 -4.78
CA GLU A 72 6.44 -2.14 -5.95
C GLU A 72 5.00 -2.58 -5.86
N THR A 73 4.74 -3.78 -5.39
CA THR A 73 3.39 -4.30 -5.23
C THR A 73 2.60 -3.46 -4.22
N ILE A 74 3.24 -3.09 -3.13
CA ILE A 74 2.62 -2.20 -2.13
C ILE A 74 2.31 -0.83 -2.76
N ALA A 75 3.23 -0.29 -3.53
CA ALA A 75 3.04 0.98 -4.22
C ALA A 75 1.89 0.90 -5.23
N ILE A 76 1.79 -0.20 -5.97
CA ILE A 76 0.68 -0.42 -6.91
C ILE A 76 -0.65 -0.43 -6.16
N ALA A 77 -0.73 -1.18 -5.06
CA ALA A 77 -1.96 -1.25 -4.26
C ALA A 77 -2.35 0.13 -3.73
N LEU A 78 -1.38 0.88 -3.25
CA LEU A 78 -1.61 2.23 -2.73
C LEU A 78 -2.10 3.17 -3.83
N ASN A 79 -1.46 3.13 -4.99
CA ASN A 79 -1.81 3.99 -6.12
C ASN A 79 -3.15 3.66 -6.74
N ASN A 80 -3.67 2.45 -6.50
CA ASN A 80 -4.98 2.04 -6.98
C ASN A 80 -6.10 2.36 -5.99
N CYS A 81 -5.79 2.81 -4.80
CA CYS A 81 -6.81 3.26 -3.86
C CYS A 81 -7.50 4.51 -4.41
N SER A 82 -8.80 4.60 -4.17
CA SER A 82 -9.59 5.72 -4.66
C SER A 82 -9.18 7.03 -4.00
N ASP A 83 -9.34 8.12 -4.73
CA ASP A 83 -9.06 9.46 -4.20
C ASP A 83 -10.21 10.39 -4.56
N LEU A 84 -11.42 9.94 -4.25
CA LEU A 84 -12.64 10.70 -4.51
C LEU A 84 -12.71 11.96 -3.65
N GLU A 85 -13.34 12.98 -4.17
CA GLU A 85 -13.38 14.31 -3.56
C GLU A 85 -13.77 14.31 -2.08
N ASN A 86 -14.74 13.49 -1.70
CA ASN A 86 -15.26 13.48 -0.34
C ASN A 86 -14.57 12.49 0.60
N SER A 87 -13.79 11.58 0.08
CA SER A 87 -13.20 10.52 0.89
C SER A 87 -11.67 10.54 0.91
N LYS A 88 -11.04 10.87 -0.21
CA LYS A 88 -9.60 11.06 -0.30
C LYS A 88 -8.77 9.93 0.30
N HIS A 89 -9.16 8.68 0.03
CA HIS A 89 -8.52 7.51 0.62
C HIS A 89 -7.02 7.45 0.33
N GLN A 90 -6.64 7.59 -0.93
CA GLN A 90 -5.24 7.55 -1.31
C GLN A 90 -4.44 8.66 -0.63
N THR A 91 -4.96 9.87 -0.63
CA THR A 91 -4.30 11.02 0.00
C THR A 91 -4.14 10.79 1.51
N ILE A 92 -5.17 10.27 2.16
CA ILE A 92 -5.13 9.97 3.60
C ILE A 92 -4.07 8.91 3.91
N LEU A 93 -4.04 7.83 3.12
CA LEU A 93 -3.06 6.76 3.32
C LEU A 93 -1.62 7.27 3.15
N ARG A 94 -1.37 8.02 2.10
CA ARG A 94 -0.05 8.59 1.86
C ARG A 94 0.35 9.59 2.94
N SER A 95 -0.56 10.45 3.32
CA SER A 95 -0.30 11.45 4.36
C SER A 95 0.01 10.79 5.71
N THR A 96 -0.75 9.76 6.05
CA THR A 96 -0.60 9.08 7.33
C THR A 96 0.66 8.20 7.38
N PHE A 97 0.85 7.35 6.37
CA PHE A 97 1.83 6.27 6.44
C PHE A 97 3.13 6.57 5.70
N ILE A 98 3.09 7.37 4.66
CA ILE A 98 4.29 7.71 3.89
C ILE A 98 4.89 9.03 4.38
N ASN A 99 4.08 10.06 4.52
CA ASN A 99 4.54 11.38 4.94
C ASN A 99 4.52 11.57 6.45
N GLU A 100 3.93 10.63 7.18
CA GLU A 100 3.88 10.61 8.64
C GLU A 100 3.30 11.90 9.24
N LEU A 101 2.28 12.44 8.60
CA LEU A 101 1.57 13.61 9.12
C LEU A 101 0.66 13.21 10.28
N THR A 102 0.48 14.13 11.23
CA THR A 102 -0.48 13.93 12.31
C THR A 102 -1.90 14.06 11.76
N ASP A 103 -2.87 13.49 12.48
CA ASP A 103 -4.28 13.62 12.09
C ASP A 103 -4.68 15.09 11.99
N TYR A 104 -4.24 15.93 12.91
CA TYR A 104 -4.52 17.36 12.89
C TYR A 104 -4.02 18.02 11.60
N GLN A 105 -2.80 17.69 11.18
CA GLN A 105 -2.24 18.20 9.92
C GLN A 105 -3.04 17.76 8.70
N ILE A 106 -3.51 16.51 8.71
CA ILE A 106 -4.32 15.97 7.61
C ILE A 106 -5.69 16.63 7.59
N GLU A 107 -6.30 16.86 8.75
CA GLU A 107 -7.59 17.55 8.84
C GLU A 107 -7.51 18.95 8.20
N ILE A 108 -6.45 19.68 8.50
CA ILE A 108 -6.24 21.00 7.90
C ILE A 108 -6.02 20.89 6.40
N LYS A 109 -5.16 19.98 5.99
CA LYS A 109 -4.81 19.78 4.57
C LYS A 109 -6.03 19.43 3.71
N LEU A 110 -6.91 18.61 4.24
CA LEU A 110 -8.07 18.12 3.50
C LEU A 110 -9.37 18.84 3.85
N SER A 111 -9.32 19.80 4.76
CA SER A 111 -10.50 20.50 5.25
C SER A 111 -11.58 19.54 5.77
N MET A 112 -11.16 18.55 6.52
CA MET A 112 -12.03 17.56 7.12
C MET A 112 -12.15 17.78 8.63
N SER A 113 -13.31 17.41 9.19
CA SER A 113 -13.46 17.35 10.65
C SER A 113 -12.76 16.08 11.16
N ASP A 114 -12.52 16.05 12.47
CA ASP A 114 -11.96 14.88 13.13
C ASP A 114 -12.77 13.61 12.86
N TYR A 115 -14.09 13.74 12.93
CA TYR A 115 -15.00 12.62 12.65
C TYR A 115 -14.87 12.13 11.20
N GLN A 116 -14.86 13.06 10.25
CA GLN A 116 -14.74 12.72 8.83
C GLN A 116 -13.41 12.04 8.55
N LEU A 117 -12.32 12.55 9.11
CA LEU A 117 -11.01 11.95 8.90
C LEU A 117 -10.95 10.53 9.48
N ARG A 118 -11.41 10.34 10.70
CA ARG A 118 -11.40 9.01 11.32
C ARG A 118 -12.21 8.00 10.52
N ARG A 119 -13.39 8.40 10.07
CA ARG A 119 -14.25 7.55 9.27
C ARG A 119 -13.60 7.19 7.94
N ASN A 120 -13.09 8.18 7.23
CA ASN A 120 -12.46 7.96 5.93
C ASN A 120 -11.16 7.18 6.04
N LYS A 121 -10.41 7.39 7.10
CA LYS A 121 -9.18 6.65 7.37
C LYS A 121 -9.43 5.16 7.56
N LYS A 122 -10.49 4.81 8.31
CA LYS A 122 -10.87 3.40 8.46
C LYS A 122 -11.23 2.77 7.13
N LYS A 123 -12.03 3.45 6.33
CA LYS A 123 -12.41 2.98 5.00
C LYS A 123 -11.21 2.86 4.07
N ALA A 124 -10.30 3.83 4.15
CA ALA A 124 -9.08 3.80 3.34
C ALA A 124 -8.20 2.60 3.68
N CYS A 125 -8.05 2.29 4.96
CA CYS A 125 -7.29 1.13 5.40
C CYS A 125 -7.89 -0.18 4.87
N VAL A 126 -9.21 -0.31 4.93
CA VAL A 126 -9.90 -1.49 4.39
C VAL A 126 -9.69 -1.59 2.88
N GLU A 127 -9.84 -0.49 2.17
CA GLU A 127 -9.60 -0.49 0.72
C GLU A 127 -8.17 -0.91 0.39
N PHE A 128 -7.20 -0.38 1.10
CA PHE A 128 -5.80 -0.75 0.89
C PHE A 128 -5.58 -2.25 1.12
N ALA A 129 -6.13 -2.78 2.21
CA ALA A 129 -6.01 -4.21 2.52
C ALA A 129 -6.58 -5.09 1.42
N GLU A 130 -7.74 -4.73 0.89
CA GLU A 130 -8.37 -5.46 -0.21
C GLU A 130 -7.54 -5.39 -1.49
N ARG A 131 -7.04 -4.21 -1.82
CA ARG A 131 -6.24 -4.02 -3.04
C ARG A 131 -4.88 -4.70 -2.93
N LEU A 132 -4.28 -4.68 -1.74
CA LEU A 132 -3.00 -5.39 -1.55
C LEU A 132 -3.18 -6.89 -1.74
N GLU A 133 -4.26 -7.46 -1.20
CA GLU A 133 -4.57 -8.88 -1.40
C GLU A 133 -4.70 -9.21 -2.88
N PHE A 134 -5.45 -8.40 -3.61
CA PHE A 134 -5.64 -8.60 -5.05
C PHE A 134 -4.30 -8.59 -5.80
N TRP A 135 -3.47 -7.58 -5.55
CA TRP A 135 -2.21 -7.43 -6.27
C TRP A 135 -1.18 -8.48 -5.88
N CYS A 136 -1.19 -8.91 -4.63
CA CYS A 136 -0.33 -10.02 -4.20
C CYS A 136 -0.69 -11.30 -4.94
N LYS A 137 -1.96 -11.61 -5.06
CA LYS A 137 -2.42 -12.78 -5.81
C LYS A 137 -2.04 -12.68 -7.28
N ARG A 138 -2.24 -11.51 -7.87
CA ARG A 138 -1.93 -11.30 -9.29
C ARG A 138 -0.43 -11.37 -9.58
N ARG A 139 0.41 -10.97 -8.65
CA ARG A 139 1.86 -10.97 -8.80
C ARG A 139 2.54 -12.18 -8.16
N ASN A 140 1.74 -13.15 -7.71
CA ASN A 140 2.21 -14.40 -7.09
C ASN A 140 3.08 -14.19 -5.84
N ILE A 141 2.72 -13.25 -5.03
CA ILE A 141 3.37 -13.02 -3.74
C ILE A 141 2.52 -13.67 -2.66
N ASN A 142 3.11 -14.61 -1.92
CA ASN A 142 2.41 -15.38 -0.90
C ASN A 142 2.87 -15.06 0.52
N ASP A 143 3.95 -14.33 0.66
CA ASP A 143 4.60 -14.10 1.95
C ASP A 143 4.39 -12.70 2.52
N LEU A 144 3.61 -11.85 1.85
CA LEU A 144 3.14 -10.62 2.47
C LEU A 144 1.97 -10.94 3.39
N PRO A 145 1.87 -10.26 4.54
CA PRO A 145 0.78 -10.57 5.47
C PRO A 145 -0.58 -10.25 4.88
N LEU A 146 -1.56 -11.07 5.22
CA LEU A 146 -2.94 -10.81 4.88
C LEU A 146 -3.48 -9.78 5.88
N LEU A 147 -3.75 -8.58 5.40
CA LEU A 147 -4.18 -7.46 6.25
C LEU A 147 -5.67 -7.46 6.51
N LEU A 148 -6.43 -7.96 5.54
CA LEU A 148 -7.88 -8.00 5.64
C LEU A 148 -8.29 -9.06 6.65
N SER A 149 -9.08 -8.68 7.64
CA SER A 149 -9.61 -9.57 8.66
C SER A 149 -11.10 -9.80 8.43
N GLU A 150 -11.52 -11.05 8.53
CA GLU A 150 -12.94 -11.42 8.42
C GLU A 150 -13.67 -11.38 9.76
#